data_b7b115354984900be1b83f55eaf85f12
#
_entry.id   b7b115354984900be1b83f55eaf85f12
#
_cell.length_a   1.000
_cell.length_b   1.000
_cell.length_c   1.000
_cell.angle_alpha   90.00
_cell.angle_beta   90.00
_cell.angle_gamma   90.00
#
_symmetry.space_group_name_H-M   'P 1'
#
loop_
_entity.id
_entity.type
_entity.pdbx_description
1 polymer ?
#
loop_
_entity_poly.entity_id
_entity_poly.type
_entity_poly.pdbx_seq_one_letter_code
_entity_poly.pdbx_strand_id
1 'polypeptide(L)'
;MKLEKLLERMDYKVLAGSTDIEISTLVYDSRKVEKASVFVCISGAVSDAHDFIPDVVKKGAAAVVVEKDVTPIEGVTYIKVDDTRLALACMSAAYFDYPAEKIKTIGITGTKGKTTSTYMVKSILESAGIKTGLIGTIESICGDKRIPSANTTPESYRVQELFKEMVDEGLDAVVMEVSSQALMLHRVSGFTFDIGVFTNLEPDHIGEHEHKDFADYMHCKSLLFRQCRLGIFNGDDEHLEGVMKGHTCQVETYGYKSTNNLVAENVELKKEHGALGIKYHVSGLLDFDVEVNVPGKFSVYNSLTAIAICHHFNVDKKAIGEALHHVSVKGRIEIVPVTKRYTLMIDYAHNAMALESLLTTLKEYEPGRLVCLFGCGGNIFDVVQHAIGP
;
A
#
# COMPACT_ATOMS: atom_id res chain seq x y z
N MET A 1 -3.73 19.56 -23.54
CA MET A 1 -2.65 19.87 -22.56
C MET A 1 -1.32 19.84 -23.31
N LYS A 2 -0.39 20.77 -23.03
CA LYS A 2 0.94 20.75 -23.67
C LYS A 2 1.84 19.64 -23.11
N LEU A 3 2.64 19.02 -23.97
CA LEU A 3 3.61 17.98 -23.56
C LEU A 3 4.62 18.52 -22.54
N GLU A 4 5.11 19.76 -22.72
CA GLU A 4 6.06 20.41 -21.82
C GLU A 4 5.56 20.44 -20.35
N LYS A 5 4.25 20.57 -20.12
CA LYS A 5 3.65 20.53 -18.78
C LYS A 5 3.77 19.15 -18.14
N LEU A 6 3.69 18.08 -18.92
CA LEU A 6 3.87 16.71 -18.40
C LEU A 6 5.31 16.42 -17.99
N LEU A 7 6.27 17.16 -18.57
CA LEU A 7 7.70 16.94 -18.41
C LEU A 7 8.35 17.89 -17.38
N GLU A 8 7.60 18.84 -16.80
CA GLU A 8 8.16 19.97 -16.03
C GLU A 8 8.93 19.58 -14.76
N ARG A 9 8.66 18.40 -14.18
CA ARG A 9 9.30 17.95 -12.91
C ARG A 9 10.12 16.68 -13.11
N MET A 10 10.74 16.52 -14.27
CA MET A 10 11.58 15.35 -14.56
C MET A 10 12.72 15.70 -15.51
N ASP A 11 13.80 14.96 -15.44
CA ASP A 11 14.90 15.07 -16.38
C ASP A 11 14.59 14.29 -17.67
N TYR A 12 14.85 14.92 -18.82
CA TYR A 12 14.64 14.30 -20.12
C TYR A 12 15.51 14.92 -21.22
N LYS A 13 15.60 14.22 -22.34
CA LYS A 13 16.25 14.71 -23.57
C LYS A 13 15.29 14.58 -24.76
N VAL A 14 15.15 15.63 -25.55
CA VAL A 14 14.41 15.56 -26.81
C VAL A 14 15.31 14.95 -27.88
N LEU A 15 14.93 13.80 -28.43
CA LEU A 15 15.64 13.15 -29.53
C LEU A 15 15.16 13.66 -30.90
N ALA A 16 13.86 13.96 -31.03
CA ALA A 16 13.24 14.49 -32.23
C ALA A 16 11.95 15.24 -31.87
N GLY A 17 11.53 16.16 -32.72
CA GLY A 17 10.29 16.93 -32.60
C GLY A 17 10.38 18.10 -31.62
N SER A 18 9.27 18.45 -30.98
CA SER A 18 9.13 19.58 -30.05
C SER A 18 8.28 19.19 -28.84
N THR A 19 8.57 19.78 -27.68
CA THR A 19 7.72 19.65 -26.48
C THR A 19 6.55 20.63 -26.48
N ASP A 20 6.57 21.65 -27.33
CA ASP A 20 5.48 22.62 -27.54
C ASP A 20 4.41 22.05 -28.48
N ILE A 21 3.83 20.92 -28.10
CA ILE A 21 2.74 20.26 -28.86
C ILE A 21 1.57 19.94 -27.90
N GLU A 22 0.35 19.94 -28.43
CA GLU A 22 -0.85 19.57 -27.69
C GLU A 22 -1.00 18.04 -27.62
N ILE A 23 -1.27 17.55 -26.43
CA ILE A 23 -1.51 16.13 -26.12
C ILE A 23 -2.95 15.92 -25.69
N SER A 24 -3.60 14.90 -26.23
CA SER A 24 -4.97 14.51 -25.85
C SER A 24 -4.96 13.66 -24.56
N THR A 25 -4.09 12.65 -24.49
CA THR A 25 -4.06 11.69 -23.40
C THR A 25 -2.66 11.11 -23.14
N LEU A 26 -2.39 10.74 -21.90
CA LEU A 26 -1.20 9.99 -21.48
C LEU A 26 -1.54 8.51 -21.44
N VAL A 27 -0.82 7.68 -22.17
CA VAL A 27 -1.06 6.23 -22.26
C VAL A 27 0.24 5.41 -22.15
N TYR A 28 0.14 4.22 -21.54
CA TYR A 28 1.21 3.22 -21.46
C TYR A 28 0.74 1.82 -21.95
N ASP A 29 -0.51 1.72 -22.38
CA ASP A 29 -1.07 0.55 -23.05
C ASP A 29 -1.26 0.86 -24.53
N SER A 30 -0.53 0.16 -25.42
CA SER A 30 -0.55 0.38 -26.88
C SER A 30 -1.94 0.19 -27.50
N ARG A 31 -2.84 -0.52 -26.83
CA ARG A 31 -4.23 -0.74 -27.27
C ARG A 31 -5.11 0.49 -27.06
N LYS A 32 -4.75 1.36 -26.12
CA LYS A 32 -5.48 2.58 -25.74
C LYS A 32 -4.98 3.84 -26.43
N VAL A 33 -3.98 3.71 -27.32
CA VAL A 33 -3.46 4.86 -28.08
C VAL A 33 -4.49 5.38 -29.06
N GLU A 34 -4.70 6.69 -29.05
CA GLU A 34 -5.55 7.45 -29.93
C GLU A 34 -4.82 8.67 -30.50
N LYS A 35 -5.47 9.44 -31.38
CA LYS A 35 -4.85 10.62 -32.00
C LYS A 35 -4.38 11.63 -30.96
N ALA A 36 -3.16 12.14 -31.14
CA ALA A 36 -2.47 13.08 -30.26
C ALA A 36 -2.17 12.54 -28.84
N SER A 37 -2.13 11.21 -28.63
CA SER A 37 -1.65 10.61 -27.38
C SER A 37 -0.14 10.82 -27.20
N VAL A 38 0.33 10.88 -25.94
CA VAL A 38 1.72 10.57 -25.58
C VAL A 38 1.79 9.15 -25.05
N PHE A 39 2.63 8.32 -25.67
CA PHE A 39 2.82 6.91 -25.30
C PHE A 39 4.13 6.71 -24.52
N VAL A 40 4.05 6.11 -23.34
CA VAL A 40 5.22 5.78 -22.52
C VAL A 40 5.57 4.30 -22.72
N CYS A 41 6.78 4.03 -23.21
CA CYS A 41 7.27 2.68 -23.49
C CYS A 41 7.79 2.01 -22.23
N ILE A 42 6.94 1.22 -21.57
CA ILE A 42 7.34 0.45 -20.37
C ILE A 42 7.97 -0.86 -20.80
N SER A 43 9.20 -1.14 -20.33
CA SER A 43 9.82 -2.47 -20.40
C SER A 43 9.20 -3.39 -19.37
N GLY A 44 8.33 -4.31 -19.81
CA GLY A 44 7.65 -5.28 -18.95
C GLY A 44 8.42 -6.60 -18.84
N ALA A 45 8.01 -7.47 -17.88
CA ALA A 45 8.62 -8.79 -17.70
C ALA A 45 8.35 -9.76 -18.88
N VAL A 46 7.25 -9.57 -19.61
CA VAL A 46 6.81 -10.47 -20.70
C VAL A 46 6.99 -9.81 -22.07
N SER A 47 6.82 -8.50 -22.18
CA SER A 47 6.88 -7.76 -23.44
C SER A 47 7.51 -6.39 -23.24
N ASP A 48 8.19 -5.90 -24.25
CA ASP A 48 8.77 -4.57 -24.28
C ASP A 48 7.89 -3.62 -25.11
N ALA A 49 7.39 -2.56 -24.49
CA ALA A 49 6.54 -1.61 -25.18
C ALA A 49 7.27 -0.79 -26.27
N HIS A 50 8.62 -0.78 -26.29
CA HIS A 50 9.39 -0.16 -27.37
C HIS A 50 9.11 -0.85 -28.72
N ASP A 51 8.80 -2.15 -28.73
CA ASP A 51 8.47 -2.90 -29.94
C ASP A 51 7.17 -2.42 -30.60
N PHE A 52 6.29 -1.76 -29.86
CA PHE A 52 5.01 -1.27 -30.36
C PHE A 52 5.08 0.15 -30.92
N ILE A 53 6.25 0.81 -30.94
CA ILE A 53 6.41 2.19 -31.43
C ILE A 53 5.84 2.37 -32.84
N PRO A 54 6.15 1.53 -33.85
CA PRO A 54 5.59 1.70 -35.20
C PRO A 54 4.07 1.66 -35.24
N ASP A 55 3.45 0.83 -34.39
CA ASP A 55 2.00 0.66 -34.35
C ASP A 55 1.31 1.82 -33.65
N VAL A 56 1.86 2.32 -32.53
CA VAL A 56 1.28 3.46 -31.81
C VAL A 56 1.41 4.75 -32.63
N VAL A 57 2.49 4.90 -33.39
CA VAL A 57 2.65 6.02 -34.32
C VAL A 57 1.59 5.97 -35.43
N LYS A 58 1.34 4.81 -36.05
CA LYS A 58 0.25 4.61 -37.02
C LYS A 58 -1.12 4.93 -36.44
N LYS A 59 -1.35 4.69 -35.14
CA LYS A 59 -2.58 5.06 -34.44
C LYS A 59 -2.70 6.55 -34.13
N GLY A 60 -1.63 7.32 -34.36
CA GLY A 60 -1.63 8.78 -34.22
C GLY A 60 -1.05 9.30 -32.91
N ALA A 61 -0.18 8.54 -32.25
CA ALA A 61 0.60 9.07 -31.13
C ALA A 61 1.41 10.30 -31.60
N ALA A 62 1.29 11.41 -30.87
CA ALA A 62 2.03 12.65 -31.16
C ALA A 62 3.42 12.66 -30.50
N ALA A 63 3.58 11.91 -29.40
CA ALA A 63 4.85 11.77 -28.72
C ALA A 63 5.04 10.36 -28.19
N VAL A 64 6.33 9.94 -28.08
CA VAL A 64 6.75 8.66 -27.49
C VAL A 64 7.85 8.93 -26.47
N VAL A 65 7.71 8.36 -25.26
CA VAL A 65 8.72 8.41 -24.20
C VAL A 65 9.45 7.06 -24.13
N VAL A 66 10.76 7.10 -24.23
CA VAL A 66 11.62 5.89 -24.36
C VAL A 66 12.77 5.92 -23.37
N GLU A 67 13.20 4.74 -22.90
CA GLU A 67 14.42 4.55 -22.11
C GLU A 67 15.54 3.86 -22.92
N LYS A 68 15.24 3.38 -24.13
CA LYS A 68 16.17 2.74 -25.05
C LYS A 68 16.50 3.65 -26.22
N ASP A 69 17.60 3.35 -26.91
CA ASP A 69 17.93 4.02 -28.15
C ASP A 69 17.02 3.49 -29.27
N VAL A 70 16.33 4.41 -29.90
CA VAL A 70 15.38 4.11 -30.97
C VAL A 70 15.61 5.08 -32.14
N THR A 71 15.26 4.66 -33.36
CA THR A 71 15.25 5.54 -34.52
C THR A 71 13.93 6.30 -34.56
N PRO A 72 13.95 7.65 -34.46
CA PRO A 72 12.73 8.43 -34.50
C PRO A 72 12.02 8.31 -35.84
N ILE A 73 10.69 8.21 -35.84
CA ILE A 73 9.84 8.27 -37.00
C ILE A 73 9.46 9.75 -37.23
N GLU A 74 9.55 10.21 -38.47
CA GLU A 74 9.26 11.58 -38.82
C GLU A 74 7.84 12.02 -38.42
N GLY A 75 7.71 13.25 -37.94
CA GLY A 75 6.42 13.81 -37.51
C GLY A 75 5.98 13.47 -36.08
N VAL A 76 6.79 12.72 -35.32
CA VAL A 76 6.51 12.35 -33.93
C VAL A 76 7.60 12.88 -32.99
N THR A 77 7.21 13.39 -31.85
CA THR A 77 8.14 13.83 -30.80
C THR A 77 8.68 12.63 -30.00
N TYR A 78 9.99 12.54 -29.83
CA TYR A 78 10.66 11.49 -29.05
C TYR A 78 11.35 12.10 -27.84
N ILE A 79 10.97 11.61 -26.64
CA ILE A 79 11.52 12.00 -25.36
C ILE A 79 12.30 10.82 -24.79
N LYS A 80 13.61 11.01 -24.57
CA LYS A 80 14.48 10.03 -23.91
C LYS A 80 14.55 10.32 -22.43
N VAL A 81 14.39 9.30 -21.63
CA VAL A 81 14.53 9.30 -20.16
C VAL A 81 15.42 8.14 -19.72
N ASP A 82 15.91 8.16 -18.50
CA ASP A 82 16.71 7.06 -17.93
C ASP A 82 15.82 5.87 -17.51
N ASP A 83 14.59 6.16 -17.03
CA ASP A 83 13.62 5.16 -16.58
C ASP A 83 12.21 5.59 -16.99
N THR A 84 11.55 4.78 -17.83
CA THR A 84 10.20 5.08 -18.32
C THR A 84 9.11 4.86 -17.28
N ARG A 85 9.34 4.04 -16.25
CA ARG A 85 8.38 3.86 -15.14
C ARG A 85 8.37 5.08 -14.24
N LEU A 86 9.55 5.61 -13.90
CA LEU A 86 9.68 6.86 -13.16
C LEU A 86 9.07 8.01 -13.98
N ALA A 87 9.35 8.07 -15.28
CA ALA A 87 8.75 9.05 -16.17
C ALA A 87 7.22 8.96 -16.19
N LEU A 88 6.64 7.76 -16.31
CA LEU A 88 5.19 7.56 -16.23
C LEU A 88 4.63 8.10 -14.92
N ALA A 89 5.30 7.86 -13.79
CA ALA A 89 4.84 8.34 -12.48
C ALA A 89 4.82 9.87 -12.40
N CYS A 90 5.91 10.54 -12.82
CA CYS A 90 6.01 12.00 -12.86
C CYS A 90 5.00 12.62 -13.83
N MET A 91 4.91 12.08 -15.04
CA MET A 91 3.95 12.54 -16.05
C MET A 91 2.51 12.34 -15.61
N SER A 92 2.20 11.24 -14.93
CA SER A 92 0.85 11.00 -14.39
C SER A 92 0.49 12.00 -13.29
N ALA A 93 1.44 12.33 -12.38
CA ALA A 93 1.21 13.37 -11.39
C ALA A 93 0.87 14.73 -12.06
N ALA A 94 1.63 15.13 -13.08
CA ALA A 94 1.36 16.34 -13.84
C ALA A 94 0.05 16.28 -14.63
N TYR A 95 -0.26 15.12 -15.23
CA TYR A 95 -1.47 14.90 -16.02
C TYR A 95 -2.75 15.09 -15.19
N PHE A 96 -2.74 14.64 -13.96
CA PHE A 96 -3.85 14.78 -13.00
C PHE A 96 -3.74 16.03 -12.11
N ASP A 97 -2.84 16.96 -12.44
CA ASP A 97 -2.66 18.25 -11.73
C ASP A 97 -2.25 18.07 -10.25
N TYR A 98 -1.25 17.19 -10.03
CA TYR A 98 -0.60 16.93 -8.74
C TYR A 98 -1.57 16.69 -7.58
N PRO A 99 -2.47 15.71 -7.68
CA PRO A 99 -3.53 15.51 -6.68
C PRO A 99 -2.97 15.15 -5.29
N ALA A 100 -1.79 14.51 -5.21
CA ALA A 100 -1.14 14.19 -3.94
C ALA A 100 -0.72 15.44 -3.12
N GLU A 101 -0.62 16.61 -3.74
CA GLU A 101 -0.35 17.88 -3.06
C GLU A 101 -1.62 18.49 -2.44
N LYS A 102 -2.81 17.96 -2.77
CA LYS A 102 -4.13 18.46 -2.39
C LYS A 102 -4.86 17.59 -1.37
N ILE A 103 -4.31 16.43 -1.05
CA ILE A 103 -4.87 15.46 -0.10
C ILE A 103 -3.75 14.92 0.78
N LYS A 104 -4.02 14.60 2.06
CA LYS A 104 -3.03 13.98 2.94
C LYS A 104 -2.77 12.53 2.55
N THR A 105 -1.52 12.18 2.29
CA THR A 105 -1.13 10.87 1.78
C THR A 105 -0.40 10.02 2.83
N ILE A 106 -0.90 8.81 3.07
CA ILE A 106 -0.36 7.85 4.03
C ILE A 106 -0.01 6.56 3.29
N GLY A 107 1.26 6.16 3.30
CA GLY A 107 1.74 4.91 2.69
C GLY A 107 2.16 3.91 3.77
N ILE A 108 1.62 2.68 3.75
CA ILE A 108 1.96 1.62 4.71
C ILE A 108 2.67 0.49 3.98
N THR A 109 3.93 0.20 4.36
CA THR A 109 4.71 -0.92 3.86
C THR A 109 5.07 -1.91 4.96
N GLY A 110 5.44 -3.12 4.59
CA GLY A 110 5.83 -4.22 5.45
C GLY A 110 5.44 -5.56 4.85
N THR A 111 5.79 -6.66 5.50
CA THR A 111 5.39 -7.99 5.05
C THR A 111 3.93 -8.25 5.40
N LYS A 112 3.54 -8.11 6.66
CA LYS A 112 2.20 -8.36 7.19
C LYS A 112 1.59 -7.09 7.81
N GLY A 113 0.28 -7.09 8.04
CA GLY A 113 -0.43 -6.02 8.75
C GLY A 113 -0.88 -4.83 7.91
N LYS A 114 -0.39 -4.64 6.68
CA LYS A 114 -0.74 -3.50 5.82
C LYS A 114 -2.26 -3.30 5.68
N THR A 115 -2.96 -4.32 5.21
CA THR A 115 -4.42 -4.26 4.97
C THR A 115 -5.19 -3.94 6.26
N THR A 116 -4.90 -4.65 7.35
CA THR A 116 -5.58 -4.41 8.63
C THR A 116 -5.34 -2.99 9.13
N SER A 117 -4.08 -2.52 9.07
CA SER A 117 -3.73 -1.16 9.50
C SER A 117 -4.39 -0.09 8.62
N THR A 118 -4.46 -0.26 7.29
CA THR A 118 -5.13 0.72 6.41
C THR A 118 -6.62 0.86 6.74
N TYR A 119 -7.32 -0.25 7.01
CA TYR A 119 -8.73 -0.20 7.42
C TYR A 119 -8.91 0.39 8.81
N MET A 120 -8.01 0.09 9.77
CA MET A 120 -8.04 0.72 11.10
C MET A 120 -7.84 2.24 11.00
N VAL A 121 -6.85 2.69 10.23
CA VAL A 121 -6.62 4.13 9.98
C VAL A 121 -7.86 4.80 9.40
N LYS A 122 -8.41 4.22 8.32
CA LYS A 122 -9.63 4.76 7.70
C LYS A 122 -10.78 4.83 8.70
N SER A 123 -11.01 3.77 9.49
CA SER A 123 -12.08 3.74 10.49
C SER A 123 -11.92 4.84 11.55
N ILE A 124 -10.70 5.05 12.05
CA ILE A 124 -10.41 6.08 13.06
C ILE A 124 -10.59 7.47 12.47
N LEU A 125 -10.02 7.76 11.29
CA LEU A 125 -10.12 9.07 10.68
C LEU A 125 -11.56 9.44 10.34
N GLU A 126 -12.34 8.51 9.80
CA GLU A 126 -13.74 8.72 9.48
C GLU A 126 -14.62 8.91 10.73
N SER A 127 -14.32 8.21 11.84
CA SER A 127 -15.02 8.43 13.11
C SER A 127 -14.78 9.84 13.67
N ALA A 128 -13.66 10.46 13.31
CA ALA A 128 -13.34 11.85 13.63
C ALA A 128 -13.84 12.87 12.59
N GLY A 129 -14.60 12.43 11.58
CA GLY A 129 -15.11 13.29 10.53
C GLY A 129 -14.14 13.63 9.41
N ILE A 130 -12.97 12.97 9.37
CA ILE A 130 -11.94 13.14 8.32
C ILE A 130 -12.25 12.16 7.19
N LYS A 131 -12.72 12.66 6.06
CA LYS A 131 -13.07 11.82 4.91
C LYS A 131 -11.83 11.17 4.32
N THR A 132 -11.78 9.85 4.35
CA THR A 132 -10.56 9.11 4.02
C THR A 132 -10.77 8.10 2.91
N GLY A 133 -9.98 8.21 1.83
CA GLY A 133 -9.86 7.21 0.78
C GLY A 133 -8.97 6.05 1.21
N LEU A 134 -9.12 4.89 0.54
CA LEU A 134 -8.28 3.72 0.75
C LEU A 134 -7.85 3.13 -0.59
N ILE A 135 -6.58 2.73 -0.71
CA ILE A 135 -6.06 1.94 -1.83
C ILE A 135 -5.35 0.71 -1.25
N GLY A 136 -5.83 -0.49 -1.55
CA GLY A 136 -5.24 -1.69 -0.94
C GLY A 136 -5.56 -2.99 -1.67
N THR A 137 -5.15 -4.10 -1.06
CA THR A 137 -5.24 -5.45 -1.62
C THR A 137 -6.68 -5.88 -1.91
N ILE A 138 -7.63 -5.50 -1.07
CA ILE A 138 -9.02 -5.92 -1.22
C ILE A 138 -9.72 -5.04 -2.26
N GLU A 139 -9.63 -3.74 -2.09
CA GLU A 139 -10.35 -2.76 -2.90
C GLU A 139 -9.72 -1.36 -2.79
N SER A 140 -10.09 -0.47 -3.70
CA SER A 140 -9.92 0.97 -3.55
C SER A 140 -11.27 1.60 -3.18
N ILE A 141 -11.27 2.50 -2.19
CA ILE A 141 -12.46 3.18 -1.69
C ILE A 141 -12.31 4.68 -1.91
N CYS A 142 -13.23 5.29 -2.65
CA CYS A 142 -13.32 6.72 -2.89
C CYS A 142 -14.73 7.19 -2.56
N GLY A 143 -14.94 7.83 -1.40
CA GLY A 143 -16.26 8.09 -0.86
C GLY A 143 -17.09 6.80 -0.72
N ASP A 144 -18.25 6.74 -1.35
CA ASP A 144 -19.12 5.55 -1.36
C ASP A 144 -18.73 4.52 -2.43
N LYS A 145 -17.86 4.89 -3.36
CA LYS A 145 -17.42 4.03 -4.46
C LYS A 145 -16.40 3.02 -4.01
N ARG A 146 -16.65 1.73 -4.27
CA ARG A 146 -15.77 0.60 -3.98
C ARG A 146 -15.36 -0.08 -5.27
N ILE A 147 -14.06 -0.18 -5.52
CA ILE A 147 -13.48 -0.73 -6.75
C ILE A 147 -12.59 -1.93 -6.35
N PRO A 148 -12.93 -3.16 -6.76
CA PRO A 148 -12.07 -4.32 -6.50
C PRO A 148 -10.67 -4.10 -7.04
N SER A 149 -9.65 -4.46 -6.26
CA SER A 149 -8.25 -4.29 -6.63
C SER A 149 -7.73 -5.46 -7.45
N ALA A 150 -7.02 -5.17 -8.54
CA ALA A 150 -6.25 -6.17 -9.29
C ALA A 150 -4.86 -6.40 -8.66
N ASN A 151 -4.30 -5.39 -8.00
CA ASN A 151 -3.01 -5.43 -7.32
C ASN A 151 -3.09 -4.67 -5.99
N THR A 152 -2.28 -5.06 -5.01
CA THR A 152 -2.16 -4.35 -3.72
C THR A 152 -1.89 -2.86 -3.91
N THR A 153 -0.99 -2.51 -4.83
CA THR A 153 -0.66 -1.14 -5.21
C THR A 153 -0.79 -1.03 -6.73
N PRO A 154 -1.72 -0.24 -7.25
CA PRO A 154 -1.91 -0.05 -8.70
C PRO A 154 -0.70 0.57 -9.40
N GLU A 155 -0.70 0.59 -10.73
CA GLU A 155 0.30 1.31 -11.52
C GLU A 155 0.21 2.83 -11.29
N SER A 156 1.32 3.54 -11.46
CA SER A 156 1.47 4.96 -11.11
C SER A 156 0.38 5.86 -11.71
N TYR A 157 0.02 5.63 -12.98
CA TYR A 157 -1.09 6.34 -13.62
C TYR A 157 -2.40 6.16 -12.84
N ARG A 158 -2.73 4.92 -12.45
CA ARG A 158 -3.97 4.62 -11.72
C ARG A 158 -3.94 5.17 -10.29
N VAL A 159 -2.78 5.21 -9.63
CA VAL A 159 -2.62 5.83 -8.31
C VAL A 159 -2.97 7.32 -8.38
N GLN A 160 -2.41 8.05 -9.37
CA GLN A 160 -2.68 9.48 -9.54
C GLN A 160 -4.14 9.75 -9.96
N GLU A 161 -4.70 8.90 -10.80
CA GLU A 161 -6.12 8.96 -11.18
C GLU A 161 -7.04 8.78 -9.97
N LEU A 162 -6.77 7.80 -9.10
CA LEU A 162 -7.51 7.60 -7.86
C LEU A 162 -7.37 8.79 -6.90
N PHE A 163 -6.16 9.33 -6.76
CA PHE A 163 -5.96 10.54 -5.95
C PHE A 163 -6.77 11.71 -6.49
N LYS A 164 -6.81 11.89 -7.82
CA LYS A 164 -7.64 12.93 -8.44
C LYS A 164 -9.13 12.71 -8.19
N GLU A 165 -9.63 11.47 -8.35
CA GLU A 165 -11.01 11.11 -8.01
C GLU A 165 -11.32 11.47 -6.54
N MET A 166 -10.41 11.13 -5.58
CA MET A 166 -10.59 11.42 -4.17
C MET A 166 -10.59 12.92 -3.85
N VAL A 167 -9.72 13.70 -4.50
CA VAL A 167 -9.71 15.17 -4.37
C VAL A 167 -11.01 15.78 -4.90
N ASP A 168 -11.50 15.30 -6.05
CA ASP A 168 -12.74 15.80 -6.66
C ASP A 168 -13.99 15.47 -5.81
N GLU A 169 -13.97 14.34 -5.09
CA GLU A 169 -15.00 13.94 -4.12
C GLU A 169 -14.84 14.67 -2.76
N GLY A 170 -13.82 15.50 -2.61
CA GLY A 170 -13.58 16.28 -1.40
C GLY A 170 -13.14 15.43 -0.20
N LEU A 171 -12.30 14.43 -0.42
CA LEU A 171 -11.68 13.66 0.66
C LEU A 171 -10.47 14.43 1.22
N ASP A 172 -10.26 14.29 2.53
CA ASP A 172 -9.18 14.97 3.27
C ASP A 172 -7.87 14.17 3.28
N ALA A 173 -7.97 12.84 3.27
CA ALA A 173 -6.83 11.93 3.35
C ALA A 173 -7.01 10.70 2.48
N VAL A 174 -5.89 10.05 2.16
CA VAL A 174 -5.85 8.71 1.56
C VAL A 174 -4.82 7.86 2.30
N VAL A 175 -5.21 6.65 2.68
CA VAL A 175 -4.31 5.62 3.20
C VAL A 175 -4.15 4.52 2.18
N MET A 176 -2.90 4.14 1.89
CA MET A 176 -2.66 3.09 0.89
C MET A 176 -1.63 2.06 1.34
N GLU A 177 -1.85 0.83 0.89
CA GLU A 177 -0.86 -0.24 0.97
C GLU A 177 0.22 -0.01 -0.09
N VAL A 178 1.49 -0.02 0.34
CA VAL A 178 2.66 0.15 -0.53
C VAL A 178 3.48 -1.14 -0.53
N SER A 179 3.38 -1.92 -1.59
CA SER A 179 4.17 -3.15 -1.75
C SER A 179 5.62 -2.84 -2.11
N SER A 180 6.54 -3.75 -1.80
CA SER A 180 7.95 -3.62 -2.18
C SER A 180 8.14 -3.54 -3.71
N GLN A 181 7.38 -4.33 -4.47
CA GLN A 181 7.37 -4.24 -5.93
C GLN A 181 6.87 -2.89 -6.45
N ALA A 182 5.90 -2.28 -5.78
CA ALA A 182 5.42 -0.94 -6.17
C ALA A 182 6.50 0.13 -6.01
N LEU A 183 7.32 0.02 -4.97
CA LEU A 183 8.48 0.89 -4.76
C LEU A 183 9.56 0.63 -5.81
N MET A 184 9.90 -0.64 -6.05
CA MET A 184 10.86 -1.06 -7.06
C MET A 184 10.47 -0.62 -8.48
N LEU A 185 9.18 -0.67 -8.80
CA LEU A 185 8.63 -0.35 -10.13
C LEU A 185 8.09 1.09 -10.25
N HIS A 186 8.47 1.97 -9.37
CA HIS A 186 8.07 3.39 -9.37
C HIS A 186 6.56 3.66 -9.37
N ARG A 187 5.72 2.71 -8.92
CA ARG A 187 4.26 2.88 -8.94
C ARG A 187 3.76 3.98 -8.01
N VAL A 188 4.55 4.32 -7.01
CA VAL A 188 4.26 5.37 -6.03
C VAL A 188 5.25 6.53 -6.07
N SER A 189 6.02 6.65 -7.16
CA SER A 189 6.89 7.80 -7.42
C SER A 189 6.12 9.01 -7.98
N GLY A 190 6.79 10.15 -8.14
CA GLY A 190 6.19 11.39 -8.66
C GLY A 190 5.49 12.24 -7.59
N PHE A 191 5.50 11.84 -6.32
CA PHE A 191 5.02 12.62 -5.18
C PHE A 191 5.72 12.20 -3.88
N THR A 192 5.53 12.98 -2.82
CA THR A 192 6.05 12.68 -1.48
C THR A 192 4.89 12.39 -0.53
N PHE A 193 4.92 11.25 0.16
CA PHE A 193 3.94 10.94 1.19
C PHE A 193 4.07 11.90 2.39
N ASP A 194 2.95 12.30 2.99
CA ASP A 194 2.99 12.99 4.28
C ASP A 194 3.49 12.03 5.38
N ILE A 195 3.00 10.78 5.39
CA ILE A 195 3.39 9.75 6.34
C ILE A 195 3.73 8.44 5.61
N GLY A 196 4.92 7.91 5.87
CA GLY A 196 5.34 6.56 5.48
C GLY A 196 5.42 5.66 6.71
N VAL A 197 4.94 4.42 6.62
CA VAL A 197 4.87 3.50 7.77
C VAL A 197 5.52 2.16 7.47
N PHE A 198 6.31 1.67 8.42
CA PHE A 198 6.89 0.33 8.41
C PHE A 198 6.26 -0.55 9.48
N THR A 199 5.64 -1.67 9.08
CA THR A 199 4.99 -2.58 10.01
C THR A 199 5.89 -3.71 10.49
N ASN A 200 6.51 -4.46 9.59
CA ASN A 200 7.42 -5.57 9.88
C ASN A 200 8.12 -6.08 8.62
N LEU A 201 9.17 -6.88 8.80
CA LEU A 201 9.87 -7.54 7.70
C LEU A 201 10.14 -9.02 8.03
N GLU A 202 9.61 -9.91 7.21
CA GLU A 202 9.88 -11.34 7.24
C GLU A 202 10.24 -11.80 5.81
N PRO A 203 11.01 -12.89 5.62
CA PRO A 203 11.29 -13.44 4.30
C PRO A 203 9.99 -13.77 3.55
N ASP A 204 9.76 -13.06 2.45
CA ASP A 204 8.59 -13.22 1.58
C ASP A 204 8.91 -12.64 0.19
N HIS A 205 8.16 -13.00 -0.84
CA HIS A 205 8.33 -12.45 -2.18
C HIS A 205 9.75 -12.54 -2.75
N ILE A 206 10.45 -13.68 -2.53
CA ILE A 206 11.77 -13.96 -3.07
C ILE A 206 11.65 -15.06 -4.12
N GLY A 207 11.95 -14.76 -5.39
CA GLY A 207 11.78 -15.70 -6.49
C GLY A 207 12.14 -15.12 -7.86
N GLU A 208 12.00 -15.94 -8.91
CA GLU A 208 12.42 -15.61 -10.29
C GLU A 208 11.80 -14.33 -10.86
N HIS A 209 10.55 -14.01 -10.47
CA HIS A 209 9.82 -12.82 -10.94
C HIS A 209 9.51 -11.83 -9.81
N GLU A 210 10.17 -11.98 -8.69
CA GLU A 210 10.01 -11.17 -7.49
C GLU A 210 11.34 -10.53 -7.10
N HIS A 211 11.64 -10.43 -5.80
CA HIS A 211 12.94 -9.94 -5.33
C HIS A 211 14.01 -11.03 -5.46
N LYS A 212 15.22 -10.63 -5.84
CA LYS A 212 16.34 -11.57 -6.03
C LYS A 212 16.79 -12.22 -4.71
N ASP A 213 16.68 -11.49 -3.61
CA ASP A 213 17.05 -11.93 -2.27
C ASP A 213 16.36 -11.07 -1.19
N PHE A 214 16.54 -11.45 0.07
CA PHE A 214 15.97 -10.73 1.21
C PHE A 214 16.52 -9.29 1.35
N ALA A 215 17.78 -9.07 1.00
CA ALA A 215 18.38 -7.73 1.08
C ALA A 215 17.77 -6.78 0.05
N ASP A 216 17.45 -7.26 -1.15
CA ASP A 216 16.73 -6.53 -2.18
C ASP A 216 15.29 -6.21 -1.75
N TYR A 217 14.60 -7.20 -1.17
CA TYR A 217 13.26 -7.01 -0.61
C TYR A 217 13.22 -5.93 0.49
N MET A 218 14.17 -5.97 1.43
CA MET A 218 14.34 -4.97 2.48
C MET A 218 14.68 -3.60 1.89
N HIS A 219 15.63 -3.55 0.94
CA HIS A 219 16.01 -2.32 0.26
C HIS A 219 14.80 -1.67 -0.43
N CYS A 220 14.01 -2.44 -1.18
CA CYS A 220 12.84 -1.89 -1.86
C CYS A 220 11.84 -1.27 -0.89
N LYS A 221 11.58 -1.90 0.28
CA LYS A 221 10.72 -1.29 1.30
C LYS A 221 11.30 -0.01 1.90
N SER A 222 12.64 0.06 2.05
CA SER A 222 13.31 1.26 2.58
C SER A 222 13.11 2.50 1.71
N LEU A 223 12.82 2.33 0.41
CA LEU A 223 12.62 3.44 -0.52
C LEU A 223 11.45 4.34 -0.13
N LEU A 224 10.42 3.83 0.56
CA LEU A 224 9.30 4.65 1.06
C LEU A 224 9.81 5.79 1.96
N PHE A 225 10.84 5.53 2.76
CA PHE A 225 11.36 6.48 3.74
C PHE A 225 12.33 7.51 3.16
N ARG A 226 12.57 7.46 1.86
CA ARG A 226 13.24 8.51 1.07
C ARG A 226 12.24 9.43 0.37
N GLN A 227 10.96 9.05 0.36
CA GLN A 227 9.88 9.81 -0.28
C GLN A 227 8.67 10.03 0.63
N CYS A 228 8.91 10.15 1.96
CA CYS A 228 7.92 10.61 2.93
C CYS A 228 8.49 11.69 3.82
N ARG A 229 7.61 12.50 4.44
CA ARG A 229 7.99 13.58 5.36
C ARG A 229 8.23 13.06 6.77
N LEU A 230 7.32 12.17 7.23
CA LEU A 230 7.39 11.47 8.51
C LEU A 230 7.40 9.96 8.25
N GLY A 231 8.37 9.26 8.84
CA GLY A 231 8.46 7.81 8.88
C GLY A 231 8.06 7.30 10.26
N ILE A 232 7.05 6.44 10.33
CA ILE A 232 6.58 5.77 11.55
C ILE A 232 6.99 4.31 11.47
N PHE A 233 7.82 3.84 12.40
CA PHE A 233 8.45 2.54 12.33
C PHE A 233 8.06 1.64 13.50
N ASN A 234 7.84 0.36 13.23
CA ASN A 234 7.84 -0.64 14.29
C ASN A 234 9.26 -0.78 14.87
N GLY A 235 9.46 -0.22 16.07
CA GLY A 235 10.75 -0.19 16.75
C GLY A 235 11.16 -1.54 17.37
N ASP A 236 10.27 -2.52 17.34
CA ASP A 236 10.55 -3.86 17.85
C ASP A 236 11.07 -4.81 16.77
N ASP A 237 10.92 -4.45 15.49
CA ASP A 237 11.36 -5.28 14.37
C ASP A 237 12.90 -5.38 14.32
N GLU A 238 13.41 -6.58 14.16
CA GLU A 238 14.86 -6.84 14.12
C GLU A 238 15.56 -6.26 12.89
N HIS A 239 14.82 -5.98 11.82
CA HIS A 239 15.32 -5.41 10.57
C HIS A 239 15.18 -3.88 10.48
N LEU A 240 14.73 -3.24 11.57
CA LEU A 240 14.49 -1.79 11.63
C LEU A 240 15.68 -0.96 11.09
N GLU A 241 16.90 -1.24 11.54
CA GLU A 241 18.10 -0.50 11.14
C GLU A 241 18.35 -0.61 9.62
N GLY A 242 18.10 -1.81 9.04
CA GLY A 242 18.23 -2.05 7.61
C GLY A 242 17.21 -1.27 6.80
N VAL A 243 15.95 -1.24 7.25
CA VAL A 243 14.86 -0.50 6.60
C VAL A 243 15.06 1.02 6.73
N MET A 244 15.58 1.49 7.84
CA MET A 244 15.89 2.91 8.04
C MET A 244 17.11 3.40 7.27
N LYS A 245 17.91 2.51 6.71
CA LYS A 245 19.16 2.89 6.04
C LYS A 245 18.90 3.86 4.87
N GLY A 246 19.43 5.09 5.00
CA GLY A 246 19.32 6.13 3.99
C GLY A 246 17.96 6.84 3.95
N HIS A 247 17.15 6.74 5.00
CA HIS A 247 15.94 7.56 5.16
C HIS A 247 16.27 9.04 5.18
N THR A 248 15.32 9.87 4.78
CA THR A 248 15.43 11.34 4.77
C THR A 248 14.28 12.00 5.54
N CYS A 249 13.36 11.22 6.08
CA CYS A 249 12.18 11.66 6.81
C CYS A 249 12.47 11.91 8.30
N GLN A 250 11.55 12.60 8.97
CA GLN A 250 11.47 12.58 10.44
C GLN A 250 11.11 11.16 10.89
N VAL A 251 11.54 10.76 12.10
CA VAL A 251 11.38 9.38 12.57
C VAL A 251 10.59 9.34 13.87
N GLU A 252 9.57 8.50 13.91
CA GLU A 252 8.85 8.07 15.09
C GLU A 252 8.79 6.55 15.14
N THR A 253 8.69 5.98 16.35
CA THR A 253 8.65 4.54 16.55
C THR A 253 7.49 4.12 17.44
N TYR A 254 6.99 2.91 17.22
CA TYR A 254 5.97 2.29 18.07
C TYR A 254 6.29 0.82 18.33
N GLY A 255 5.77 0.27 19.40
CA GLY A 255 5.96 -1.14 19.75
C GLY A 255 5.76 -1.42 21.25
N TYR A 256 6.36 -2.50 21.73
CA TYR A 256 6.34 -2.89 23.16
C TYR A 256 7.55 -2.35 23.93
N LYS A 257 8.69 -2.11 23.26
CA LYS A 257 9.89 -1.63 23.94
C LYS A 257 9.67 -0.19 24.43
N SER A 258 10.04 0.07 25.66
CA SER A 258 9.94 1.41 26.30
C SER A 258 10.77 2.50 25.63
N THR A 259 11.63 2.15 24.68
CA THR A 259 12.42 3.08 23.86
C THR A 259 11.62 3.65 22.71
N ASN A 260 10.43 3.12 22.41
CA ASN A 260 9.57 3.64 21.35
C ASN A 260 8.87 4.94 21.77
N ASN A 261 8.47 5.75 20.80
CA ASN A 261 7.70 6.97 21.05
C ASN A 261 6.26 6.67 21.48
N LEU A 262 5.68 5.58 20.96
CA LEU A 262 4.36 5.06 21.34
C LEU A 262 4.48 3.61 21.77
N VAL A 263 4.03 3.28 22.99
CA VAL A 263 4.28 1.97 23.62
C VAL A 263 2.97 1.31 23.98
N ALA A 264 2.88 -0.03 23.77
CA ALA A 264 1.81 -0.86 24.29
C ALA A 264 2.26 -1.54 25.59
N GLU A 265 1.50 -1.37 26.66
CA GLU A 265 1.73 -1.96 27.96
C GLU A 265 0.52 -2.76 28.44
N ASN A 266 0.71 -3.69 29.36
CA ASN A 266 -0.36 -4.45 30.02
C ASN A 266 -1.34 -5.12 29.03
N VAL A 267 -0.79 -5.82 28.03
CA VAL A 267 -1.60 -6.46 26.98
C VAL A 267 -2.32 -7.68 27.53
N GLU A 268 -3.64 -7.69 27.41
CA GLU A 268 -4.54 -8.75 27.83
C GLU A 268 -5.38 -9.26 26.65
N LEU A 269 -5.58 -10.59 26.60
CA LEU A 269 -6.50 -11.21 25.66
C LEU A 269 -7.93 -11.08 26.18
N LYS A 270 -8.84 -10.57 25.35
CA LYS A 270 -10.25 -10.43 25.67
C LYS A 270 -11.05 -11.58 25.08
N LYS A 271 -11.85 -12.25 25.94
CA LYS A 271 -12.78 -13.31 25.56
C LYS A 271 -14.12 -13.07 26.24
N GLU A 272 -15.08 -12.50 25.52
CA GLU A 272 -16.41 -12.22 26.04
C GLU A 272 -17.50 -12.69 25.07
N HIS A 273 -18.36 -13.62 25.53
CA HIS A 273 -19.60 -14.01 24.83
C HIS A 273 -19.48 -14.24 23.31
N GLY A 274 -18.35 -14.84 22.85
CA GLY A 274 -18.10 -15.12 21.45
C GLY A 274 -17.35 -14.00 20.70
N ALA A 275 -17.11 -12.85 21.32
CA ALA A 275 -16.20 -11.84 20.83
C ALA A 275 -14.78 -12.11 21.35
N LEU A 276 -13.80 -12.05 20.45
CA LEU A 276 -12.38 -12.17 20.78
C LEU A 276 -11.69 -10.86 20.42
N GLY A 277 -10.75 -10.45 21.25
CA GLY A 277 -10.02 -9.19 21.04
C GLY A 277 -8.80 -9.09 21.94
N ILE A 278 -8.27 -7.88 22.02
CA ILE A 278 -7.17 -7.50 22.89
C ILE A 278 -7.51 -6.21 23.63
N LYS A 279 -6.94 -6.04 24.80
CA LYS A 279 -6.96 -4.80 25.58
C LYS A 279 -5.53 -4.48 26.01
N TYR A 280 -5.16 -3.22 25.98
CA TYR A 280 -3.85 -2.76 26.40
C TYR A 280 -3.85 -1.28 26.74
N HIS A 281 -2.83 -0.84 27.47
CA HIS A 281 -2.57 0.56 27.77
C HIS A 281 -1.61 1.13 26.74
N VAL A 282 -1.90 2.30 26.19
CA VAL A 282 -1.01 3.09 25.33
C VAL A 282 -0.30 4.13 26.17
N SER A 283 1.04 4.16 26.10
CA SER A 283 1.88 5.16 26.78
C SER A 283 2.86 5.84 25.82
N GLY A 284 3.50 6.92 26.26
CA GLY A 284 4.43 7.74 25.47
C GLY A 284 3.78 8.96 24.85
N LEU A 285 3.70 9.08 23.53
CA LEU A 285 3.05 10.22 22.83
C LEU A 285 1.58 10.40 23.24
N LEU A 286 0.91 9.30 23.57
CA LEU A 286 -0.46 9.28 24.08
C LEU A 286 -0.51 8.44 25.35
N ASP A 287 -1.55 8.63 26.16
CA ASP A 287 -1.76 7.92 27.41
C ASP A 287 -3.27 7.59 27.55
N PHE A 288 -3.67 6.34 27.28
CA PHE A 288 -5.05 5.86 27.39
C PHE A 288 -5.15 4.35 27.21
N ASP A 289 -6.24 3.76 27.71
CA ASP A 289 -6.58 2.36 27.49
C ASP A 289 -7.30 2.17 26.15
N VAL A 290 -6.96 1.10 25.46
CA VAL A 290 -7.57 0.75 24.17
C VAL A 290 -8.04 -0.70 24.17
N GLU A 291 -9.17 -0.93 23.51
CA GLU A 291 -9.73 -2.25 23.27
C GLU A 291 -9.94 -2.44 21.77
N VAL A 292 -9.44 -3.55 21.22
CA VAL A 292 -9.54 -3.88 19.80
C VAL A 292 -10.24 -5.23 19.66
N ASN A 293 -11.36 -5.27 18.97
CA ASN A 293 -12.13 -6.51 18.74
C ASN A 293 -11.59 -7.34 17.55
N VAL A 294 -10.28 -7.32 17.35
CA VAL A 294 -9.56 -8.19 16.42
C VAL A 294 -8.58 -9.00 17.25
N PRO A 295 -8.71 -10.35 17.30
CA PRO A 295 -7.88 -11.18 18.17
C PRO A 295 -6.42 -11.24 17.73
N GLY A 296 -5.56 -11.54 18.70
CA GLY A 296 -4.14 -11.82 18.52
C GLY A 296 -3.21 -10.62 18.78
N LYS A 297 -2.03 -10.94 19.30
CA LYS A 297 -1.01 -9.94 19.66
C LYS A 297 -0.53 -9.09 18.47
N PHE A 298 -0.60 -9.61 17.25
CA PHE A 298 -0.32 -8.81 16.05
C PHE A 298 -1.32 -7.65 15.87
N SER A 299 -2.54 -7.76 16.44
CA SER A 299 -3.51 -6.65 16.42
C SER A 299 -3.07 -5.48 17.28
N VAL A 300 -2.19 -5.69 18.27
CA VAL A 300 -1.54 -4.60 19.01
C VAL A 300 -0.69 -3.76 18.06
N TYR A 301 0.20 -4.39 17.29
CA TYR A 301 1.03 -3.65 16.32
C TYR A 301 0.19 -2.93 15.26
N ASN A 302 -0.85 -3.59 14.72
CA ASN A 302 -1.71 -2.99 13.71
C ASN A 302 -2.48 -1.78 14.25
N SER A 303 -3.00 -1.88 15.48
CA SER A 303 -3.71 -0.78 16.12
C SER A 303 -2.77 0.34 16.59
N LEU A 304 -1.57 0.02 17.11
CA LEU A 304 -0.54 1.02 17.39
C LEU A 304 -0.12 1.78 16.13
N THR A 305 0.04 1.07 15.00
CA THR A 305 0.27 1.70 13.68
C THR A 305 -0.83 2.73 13.39
N ALA A 306 -2.09 2.34 13.55
CA ALA A 306 -3.21 3.23 13.26
C ALA A 306 -3.28 4.40 14.26
N ILE A 307 -3.04 4.16 15.55
CA ILE A 307 -3.00 5.20 16.59
C ILE A 307 -1.89 6.21 16.31
N ALA A 308 -0.66 5.74 15.99
CA ALA A 308 0.47 6.59 15.68
C ALA A 308 0.20 7.51 14.49
N ILE A 309 -0.42 6.97 13.42
CA ILE A 309 -0.82 7.77 12.25
C ILE A 309 -1.89 8.80 12.64
N CYS A 310 -2.95 8.38 13.31
CA CYS A 310 -4.10 9.23 13.61
C CYS A 310 -3.79 10.31 14.65
N HIS A 311 -2.74 10.13 15.46
CA HIS A 311 -2.20 11.17 16.33
C HIS A 311 -1.83 12.44 15.54
N HIS A 312 -1.25 12.32 14.36
CA HIS A 312 -0.88 13.44 13.49
C HIS A 312 -2.06 14.14 12.81
N PHE A 313 -3.24 13.56 12.94
CA PHE A 313 -4.51 14.20 12.53
C PHE A 313 -5.27 14.81 13.69
N ASN A 314 -4.69 14.88 14.89
CA ASN A 314 -5.28 15.39 16.13
C ASN A 314 -6.61 14.70 16.47
N VAL A 315 -6.75 13.41 16.17
CA VAL A 315 -7.94 12.64 16.53
C VAL A 315 -8.00 12.43 18.04
N ASP A 316 -9.18 12.67 18.61
CA ASP A 316 -9.41 12.47 20.05
C ASP A 316 -9.29 10.99 20.45
N LYS A 317 -8.70 10.74 21.63
CA LYS A 317 -8.45 9.38 22.18
C LYS A 317 -9.71 8.55 22.25
N LYS A 318 -10.85 9.17 22.59
CA LYS A 318 -12.15 8.47 22.67
C LYS A 318 -12.61 8.02 21.28
N ALA A 319 -12.49 8.87 20.25
CA ALA A 319 -12.80 8.51 18.86
C ALA A 319 -11.90 7.37 18.36
N ILE A 320 -10.60 7.39 18.71
CA ILE A 320 -9.67 6.29 18.41
C ILE A 320 -10.16 4.98 19.04
N GLY A 321 -10.47 4.99 20.33
CA GLY A 321 -10.93 3.80 21.06
C GLY A 321 -12.25 3.24 20.51
N GLU A 322 -13.23 4.10 20.27
CA GLU A 322 -14.53 3.70 19.70
C GLU A 322 -14.37 3.07 18.30
N ALA A 323 -13.55 3.67 17.43
CA ALA A 323 -13.30 3.14 16.09
C ALA A 323 -12.62 1.77 16.14
N LEU A 324 -11.60 1.59 16.96
CA LEU A 324 -10.88 0.32 17.11
C LEU A 324 -11.74 -0.78 17.74
N HIS A 325 -12.66 -0.42 18.62
CA HIS A 325 -13.62 -1.36 19.20
C HIS A 325 -14.60 -1.92 18.15
N HIS A 326 -14.94 -1.13 17.12
CA HIS A 326 -15.91 -1.51 16.09
C HIS A 326 -15.29 -1.93 14.76
N VAL A 327 -13.95 -1.85 14.62
CA VAL A 327 -13.29 -2.15 13.36
C VAL A 327 -13.48 -3.62 12.96
N SER A 328 -13.82 -3.82 11.71
CA SER A 328 -13.85 -5.14 11.05
C SER A 328 -13.18 -5.01 9.69
N VAL A 329 -12.35 -5.98 9.35
CA VAL A 329 -11.62 -6.01 8.08
C VAL A 329 -12.01 -7.27 7.33
N LYS A 330 -12.65 -7.10 6.18
CA LYS A 330 -13.12 -8.21 5.34
C LYS A 330 -12.01 -9.21 5.04
N GLY A 331 -12.24 -10.47 5.41
CA GLY A 331 -11.29 -11.56 5.20
C GLY A 331 -9.97 -11.44 6.01
N ARG A 332 -9.92 -10.67 7.08
CA ARG A 332 -8.78 -10.57 8.01
C ARG A 332 -9.24 -10.79 9.44
N ILE A 333 -9.28 -12.06 9.85
CA ILE A 333 -9.89 -12.50 11.14
C ILE A 333 -11.28 -11.88 11.31
N GLU A 334 -12.02 -11.83 10.25
CA GLU A 334 -13.36 -11.25 10.20
C GLU A 334 -14.31 -12.12 11.03
N ILE A 335 -14.79 -11.59 12.15
CA ILE A 335 -15.79 -12.28 12.98
C ILE A 335 -17.16 -12.13 12.33
N VAL A 336 -17.77 -13.28 11.99
CA VAL A 336 -19.11 -13.33 11.39
C VAL A 336 -20.12 -13.66 12.50
N PRO A 337 -21.02 -12.72 12.87
CA PRO A 337 -21.93 -12.89 14.01
C PRO A 337 -23.13 -13.78 13.65
N VAL A 338 -22.94 -15.10 13.65
CA VAL A 338 -24.03 -16.06 13.36
C VAL A 338 -24.73 -16.60 14.60
N THR A 339 -24.03 -16.73 15.73
CA THR A 339 -24.57 -17.29 16.98
C THR A 339 -23.68 -16.93 18.20
N LYS A 340 -24.24 -17.02 19.38
CA LYS A 340 -23.48 -16.90 20.66
C LYS A 340 -22.85 -18.22 21.12
N ARG A 341 -23.10 -19.36 20.43
CA ARG A 341 -22.61 -20.68 20.84
C ARG A 341 -21.19 -20.97 20.37
N TYR A 342 -20.76 -20.34 19.26
CA TYR A 342 -19.40 -20.46 18.72
C TYR A 342 -19.06 -19.16 17.96
N THR A 343 -17.76 -18.92 17.81
CA THR A 343 -17.24 -17.83 16.98
C THR A 343 -16.93 -18.36 15.59
N LEU A 344 -17.50 -17.75 14.54
CA LEU A 344 -17.15 -18.01 13.14
C LEU A 344 -16.25 -16.88 12.65
N MET A 345 -15.13 -17.26 12.02
CA MET A 345 -14.16 -16.32 11.47
C MET A 345 -13.85 -16.63 10.01
N ILE A 346 -13.54 -15.58 9.25
CA ILE A 346 -13.00 -15.68 7.89
C ILE A 346 -11.64 -15.01 7.87
N ASP A 347 -10.62 -15.70 7.33
CA ASP A 347 -9.29 -15.15 7.16
C ASP A 347 -8.72 -15.49 5.78
N TYR A 348 -7.78 -14.67 5.33
CA TYR A 348 -7.11 -14.81 4.04
C TYR A 348 -5.88 -15.71 4.11
N ALA A 349 -5.54 -16.29 5.26
CA ALA A 349 -4.42 -17.20 5.41
C ALA A 349 -4.48 -18.33 4.36
N HIS A 350 -3.49 -18.40 3.48
CA HIS A 350 -3.46 -19.29 2.32
C HIS A 350 -2.13 -20.04 2.18
N ASN A 351 -1.21 -19.89 3.13
CA ASN A 351 0.05 -20.64 3.21
C ASN A 351 0.25 -21.20 4.62
N ALA A 352 1.19 -22.16 4.77
CA ALA A 352 1.43 -22.88 6.01
C ALA A 352 1.74 -21.94 7.20
N MET A 353 2.66 -20.98 7.00
CA MET A 353 3.06 -20.03 8.06
C MET A 353 1.89 -19.14 8.52
N ALA A 354 1.08 -18.66 7.60
CA ALA A 354 -0.07 -17.82 7.94
C ALA A 354 -1.14 -18.61 8.71
N LEU A 355 -1.44 -19.84 8.28
CA LEU A 355 -2.38 -20.73 8.98
C LEU A 355 -1.87 -21.13 10.35
N GLU A 356 -0.59 -21.48 10.50
CA GLU A 356 0.02 -21.80 11.78
C GLU A 356 -0.05 -20.61 12.75
N SER A 357 0.32 -19.42 12.29
CA SER A 357 0.25 -18.19 13.07
C SER A 357 -1.18 -17.89 13.53
N LEU A 358 -2.17 -18.02 12.63
CA LEU A 358 -3.57 -17.83 12.96
C LEU A 358 -4.07 -18.84 14.00
N LEU A 359 -3.84 -20.15 13.79
CA LEU A 359 -4.30 -21.20 14.68
C LEU A 359 -3.61 -21.13 16.03
N THR A 360 -2.33 -20.81 16.09
CA THR A 360 -1.58 -20.59 17.34
C THR A 360 -2.18 -19.41 18.12
N THR A 361 -2.44 -18.30 17.45
CA THR A 361 -3.10 -17.14 18.05
C THR A 361 -4.47 -17.50 18.62
N LEU A 362 -5.29 -18.24 17.88
CA LEU A 362 -6.61 -18.63 18.35
C LEU A 362 -6.57 -19.64 19.52
N LYS A 363 -5.54 -20.47 19.62
CA LYS A 363 -5.31 -21.37 20.76
C LYS A 363 -5.02 -20.60 22.06
N GLU A 364 -4.41 -19.40 22.00
CA GLU A 364 -4.17 -18.56 23.17
C GLU A 364 -5.48 -18.15 23.88
N TYR A 365 -6.62 -18.17 23.16
CA TYR A 365 -7.95 -17.90 23.71
C TYR A 365 -8.60 -19.13 24.36
N GLU A 366 -7.88 -20.26 24.49
CA GLU A 366 -8.34 -21.50 25.13
C GLU A 366 -9.73 -21.97 24.65
N PRO A 367 -9.93 -22.16 23.33
CA PRO A 367 -11.21 -22.65 22.82
C PRO A 367 -11.46 -24.09 23.24
N GLY A 368 -12.69 -24.44 23.59
CA GLY A 368 -13.06 -25.83 23.88
C GLY A 368 -12.89 -26.74 22.67
N ARG A 369 -13.10 -26.22 21.46
CA ARG A 369 -12.86 -26.87 20.16
C ARG A 369 -12.48 -25.82 19.12
N LEU A 370 -11.38 -26.05 18.40
CA LEU A 370 -10.97 -25.26 17.26
C LEU A 370 -11.15 -26.10 15.97
N VAL A 371 -11.90 -25.57 15.00
CA VAL A 371 -12.13 -26.21 13.71
C VAL A 371 -11.62 -25.27 12.62
N CYS A 372 -10.72 -25.77 11.79
CA CYS A 372 -10.21 -25.04 10.62
C CYS A 372 -10.78 -25.68 9.35
N LEU A 373 -11.45 -24.88 8.52
CA LEU A 373 -11.83 -25.22 7.16
C LEU A 373 -10.99 -24.36 6.23
N PHE A 374 -10.15 -24.97 5.40
CA PHE A 374 -9.29 -24.24 4.48
C PHE A 374 -9.28 -24.87 3.10
N GLY A 375 -8.91 -24.07 2.09
CA GLY A 375 -8.68 -24.52 0.73
C GLY A 375 -7.53 -23.72 0.13
N CYS A 376 -6.66 -24.39 -0.63
CA CYS A 376 -5.53 -23.80 -1.34
C CYS A 376 -5.60 -24.18 -2.80
N GLY A 377 -5.20 -23.26 -3.70
CA GLY A 377 -5.07 -23.55 -5.13
C GLY A 377 -3.67 -24.03 -5.49
N GLY A 378 -3.55 -24.89 -6.53
CA GLY A 378 -2.26 -25.34 -7.06
C GLY A 378 -1.45 -26.19 -6.08
N ASN A 379 -0.12 -26.11 -6.19
CA ASN A 379 0.83 -26.92 -5.41
C ASN A 379 0.94 -26.52 -3.92
N ILE A 380 0.23 -25.49 -3.48
CA ILE A 380 0.26 -25.01 -2.09
C ILE A 380 -0.42 -25.99 -1.15
N PHE A 381 -1.39 -26.78 -1.66
CA PHE A 381 -2.15 -27.75 -0.87
C PHE A 381 -1.25 -28.78 -0.17
N ASP A 382 -0.30 -29.36 -0.87
CA ASP A 382 0.61 -30.37 -0.32
C ASP A 382 1.51 -29.81 0.79
N VAL A 383 2.00 -28.58 0.64
CA VAL A 383 2.84 -27.90 1.63
C VAL A 383 2.06 -27.61 2.91
N VAL A 384 0.81 -27.15 2.79
CA VAL A 384 -0.05 -26.85 3.94
C VAL A 384 -0.44 -28.11 4.68
N GLN A 385 -0.78 -29.19 3.97
CA GLN A 385 -1.14 -30.46 4.58
C GLN A 385 0.02 -31.09 5.38
N HIS A 386 1.25 -30.98 4.88
CA HIS A 386 2.45 -31.44 5.61
C HIS A 386 2.77 -30.60 6.86
N ALA A 387 2.49 -29.31 6.84
CA ALA A 387 2.80 -28.42 7.95
C ALA A 387 1.79 -28.48 9.11
N ILE A 388 0.50 -28.78 8.82
CA ILE A 388 -0.58 -28.77 9.83
C ILE A 388 -0.81 -30.18 10.43
N GLY A 389 -0.39 -31.23 9.72
CA GLY A 389 -0.61 -32.63 10.09
C GLY A 389 -2.06 -33.09 9.89
N PRO A 390 -2.37 -34.38 10.09
CA PRO A 390 -3.71 -34.93 9.95
C PRO A 390 -4.67 -34.39 11.02
#